data_37b3e221399c3fc7ec63656e023f5d3d
#
_entry.id   37b3e221399c3fc7ec63656e023f5d3d
#
_cell.length_a   1.000
_cell.length_b   1.000
_cell.length_c   1.000
_cell.angle_alpha   90.00
_cell.angle_beta   90.00
_cell.angle_gamma   90.00
#
_symmetry.space_group_name_H-M   'P 1'
#
loop_
_entity.id
_entity.type
_entity.pdbx_description
1 polymer ?
#
loop_
_entity_poly.entity_id
_entity_poly.type
_entity_poly.pdbx_seq_one_letter_code
_entity_poly.pdbx_strand_id
1 'polypeptide(L)'
;KASGRKVWIAGAVGPIGKPLAPLGPISLNTVRKVFKEQIAILADAGTDIIILETFATISELTEAILAARAVCQLPVIAQITLTEEGRTPDDYSPEEIVQTLTSVGPDVIGLNCSVGSQIILDGIKRMAPISLKWLSAQPNAGFSTYVGGRFVYRSPSNYMASQAKLMIESGATIVG
;
A
#
# COMPACT_ATOMS: atom_id res chain seq x y z
N LYS A 1 -8.77 -6.64 -21.78
CA LYS A 1 -9.28 -7.64 -22.78
C LYS A 1 -8.52 -7.54 -24.12
N ALA A 2 -7.87 -6.42 -24.44
CA ALA A 2 -7.13 -6.25 -25.70
C ALA A 2 -5.81 -7.04 -25.78
N SER A 3 -5.25 -7.51 -24.66
CA SER A 3 -3.94 -8.20 -24.62
C SER A 3 -4.01 -9.71 -24.90
N GLY A 4 -5.21 -10.31 -24.98
CA GLY A 4 -5.39 -11.75 -25.06
C GLY A 4 -4.92 -12.55 -23.84
N ARG A 5 -4.43 -11.86 -22.79
CA ARG A 5 -4.00 -12.47 -21.51
C ARG A 5 -4.98 -12.14 -20.41
N LYS A 6 -5.09 -13.03 -19.40
CA LYS A 6 -5.84 -12.75 -18.18
C LYS A 6 -5.17 -11.56 -17.44
N VAL A 7 -5.94 -10.53 -17.17
CA VAL A 7 -5.53 -9.35 -16.40
C VAL A 7 -6.39 -9.30 -15.16
N TRP A 8 -5.76 -9.15 -14.00
CA TRP A 8 -6.45 -8.97 -12.73
C TRP A 8 -6.83 -7.50 -12.56
N ILE A 9 -8.05 -7.25 -12.11
CA ILE A 9 -8.57 -5.91 -11.84
C ILE A 9 -8.53 -5.69 -10.33
N ALA A 10 -7.73 -4.71 -9.88
CA ALA A 10 -7.68 -4.32 -8.49
C ALA A 10 -8.60 -3.12 -8.23
N GLY A 11 -9.49 -3.24 -7.24
CA GLY A 11 -10.26 -2.13 -6.70
C GLY A 11 -9.41 -1.37 -5.68
N ALA A 12 -9.04 -0.13 -6.00
CA ALA A 12 -8.17 0.69 -5.16
C ALA A 12 -8.98 1.49 -4.12
N VAL A 13 -8.50 1.47 -2.88
CA VAL A 13 -9.06 2.20 -1.74
C VAL A 13 -7.93 2.92 -1.02
N GLY A 14 -8.02 4.23 -0.88
CA GLY A 14 -7.08 5.06 -0.13
C GLY A 14 -7.63 5.51 1.22
N PRO A 15 -6.82 6.23 2.01
CA PRO A 15 -7.24 6.78 3.30
C PRO A 15 -8.35 7.82 3.13
N ILE A 16 -9.14 8.05 4.17
CA ILE A 16 -10.25 9.03 4.14
C ILE A 16 -9.78 10.49 4.12
N GLY A 17 -8.50 10.74 4.29
CA GLY A 17 -7.90 12.09 4.22
C GLY A 17 -8.35 13.05 5.33
N LYS A 18 -8.79 12.53 6.45
CA LYS A 18 -9.21 13.30 7.63
C LYS A 18 -8.58 12.71 8.90
N PRO A 19 -8.24 13.55 9.89
CA PRO A 19 -7.72 13.08 11.17
C PRO A 19 -8.71 12.19 11.91
N LEU A 20 -8.24 11.03 12.38
CA LEU A 20 -9.00 10.08 13.16
C LEU A 20 -8.89 10.37 14.66
N ALA A 21 -9.86 9.91 15.44
CA ALA A 21 -9.78 9.95 16.90
C ALA A 21 -8.53 9.17 17.40
N PRO A 22 -7.83 9.66 18.42
CA PRO A 22 -8.18 10.81 19.28
C PRO A 22 -7.72 12.17 18.72
N LEU A 23 -6.94 12.22 17.64
CA LEU A 23 -6.39 13.45 17.07
C LEU A 23 -7.41 14.25 16.24
N GLY A 24 -8.49 13.61 15.80
CA GLY A 24 -9.55 14.20 15.01
C GLY A 24 -10.94 13.73 15.43
N PRO A 25 -12.00 14.25 14.78
CA PRO A 25 -13.38 13.98 15.19
C PRO A 25 -13.92 12.62 14.71
N ILE A 26 -13.22 11.93 13.80
CA ILE A 26 -13.75 10.74 13.14
C ILE A 26 -13.36 9.48 13.91
N SER A 27 -14.36 8.74 14.39
CA SER A 27 -14.12 7.49 15.12
C SER A 27 -13.68 6.35 14.18
N LEU A 28 -12.88 5.40 14.68
CA LEU A 28 -12.50 4.19 13.95
C LEU A 28 -13.72 3.39 13.44
N ASN A 29 -14.80 3.35 14.23
CA ASN A 29 -16.04 2.71 13.81
C ASN A 29 -16.68 3.39 12.58
N THR A 30 -16.63 4.71 12.51
CA THR A 30 -17.12 5.48 11.36
C THR A 30 -16.27 5.17 10.13
N VAL A 31 -14.96 5.19 10.28
CA VAL A 31 -14.00 4.86 9.22
C VAL A 31 -14.27 3.45 8.67
N ARG A 32 -14.38 2.46 9.54
CA ARG A 32 -14.67 1.07 9.14
C ARG A 32 -15.98 0.95 8.34
N LYS A 33 -17.02 1.71 8.71
CA LYS A 33 -18.30 1.72 7.96
C LYS A 33 -18.11 2.28 6.54
N VAL A 34 -17.37 3.38 6.39
CA VAL A 34 -17.09 3.99 5.09
C VAL A 34 -16.31 3.03 4.20
N PHE A 35 -15.25 2.39 4.72
CA PHE A 35 -14.50 1.39 3.97
C PHE A 35 -15.35 0.17 3.58
N LYS A 36 -16.22 -0.32 4.47
CA LYS A 36 -17.15 -1.42 4.14
C LYS A 36 -18.03 -1.09 2.95
N GLU A 37 -18.62 0.10 2.93
CA GLU A 37 -19.48 0.55 1.83
C GLU A 37 -18.70 0.60 0.52
N GLN A 38 -17.56 1.28 0.49
CA GLN A 38 -16.73 1.40 -0.71
C GLN A 38 -16.23 0.05 -1.22
N ILE A 39 -15.72 -0.80 -0.33
CA ILE A 39 -15.17 -2.11 -0.71
C ILE A 39 -16.27 -3.06 -1.19
N ALA A 40 -17.46 -3.03 -0.59
CA ALA A 40 -18.59 -3.83 -1.05
C ALA A 40 -18.98 -3.46 -2.49
N ILE A 41 -19.07 -2.16 -2.81
CA ILE A 41 -19.36 -1.69 -4.17
C ILE A 41 -18.30 -2.15 -5.17
N LEU A 42 -17.01 -2.07 -4.81
CA LEU A 42 -15.92 -2.53 -5.67
C LEU A 42 -15.99 -4.05 -5.92
N ALA A 43 -16.26 -4.82 -4.87
CA ALA A 43 -16.39 -6.28 -4.97
C ALA A 43 -17.60 -6.67 -5.85
N ASP A 44 -18.74 -6.03 -5.65
CA ASP A 44 -19.96 -6.26 -6.45
C ASP A 44 -19.78 -5.84 -7.92
N ALA A 45 -18.93 -4.85 -8.19
CA ALA A 45 -18.56 -4.44 -9.54
C ALA A 45 -17.64 -5.44 -10.27
N GLY A 46 -17.19 -6.51 -9.60
CA GLY A 46 -16.42 -7.59 -10.19
C GLY A 46 -14.90 -7.35 -10.23
N THR A 47 -14.34 -6.63 -9.25
CA THR A 47 -12.90 -6.59 -9.06
C THR A 47 -12.36 -7.94 -8.61
N ASP A 48 -11.12 -8.26 -8.99
CA ASP A 48 -10.47 -9.53 -8.62
C ASP A 48 -9.69 -9.42 -7.30
N ILE A 49 -9.25 -8.22 -6.93
CA ILE A 49 -8.38 -7.93 -5.80
C ILE A 49 -8.80 -6.60 -5.18
N ILE A 50 -8.70 -6.46 -3.86
CA ILE A 50 -8.77 -5.16 -3.17
C ILE A 50 -7.34 -4.70 -2.85
N ILE A 51 -6.98 -3.49 -3.27
CA ILE A 51 -5.73 -2.85 -2.90
C ILE A 51 -6.02 -1.65 -2.00
N LEU A 52 -5.54 -1.72 -0.77
CA LEU A 52 -5.57 -0.65 0.22
C LEU A 52 -4.24 0.06 0.13
N GLU A 53 -4.21 1.27 -0.43
CA GLU A 53 -2.96 1.93 -0.81
C GLU A 53 -2.80 3.33 -0.20
N THR A 54 -1.55 3.73 0.01
CA THR A 54 -1.18 5.10 0.43
C THR A 54 -1.71 5.48 1.82
N PHE A 55 -1.90 4.49 2.69
CA PHE A 55 -2.26 4.74 4.09
C PHE A 55 -1.06 5.30 4.86
N ALA A 56 -1.31 6.29 5.70
CA ALA A 56 -0.28 6.95 6.50
C ALA A 56 -0.17 6.39 7.93
N THR A 57 -1.21 5.71 8.42
CA THR A 57 -1.26 5.20 9.79
C THR A 57 -1.70 3.74 9.83
N ILE A 58 -1.10 2.99 10.74
CA ILE A 58 -1.44 1.58 10.95
C ILE A 58 -2.87 1.42 11.43
N SER A 59 -3.36 2.34 12.25
CA SER A 59 -4.72 2.27 12.79
C SER A 59 -5.78 2.37 11.69
N GLU A 60 -5.63 3.30 10.74
CA GLU A 60 -6.57 3.45 9.63
C GLU A 60 -6.50 2.27 8.66
N LEU A 61 -5.29 1.81 8.32
CA LEU A 61 -5.09 0.65 7.46
C LEU A 61 -5.69 -0.63 8.09
N THR A 62 -5.57 -0.79 9.39
CA THR A 62 -6.20 -1.88 10.15
C THR A 62 -7.71 -1.87 9.97
N GLU A 63 -8.35 -0.70 10.09
CA GLU A 63 -9.80 -0.58 9.89
C GLU A 63 -10.22 -0.92 8.45
N ALA A 64 -9.42 -0.53 7.46
CA ALA A 64 -9.67 -0.86 6.06
C ALA A 64 -9.54 -2.38 5.79
N ILE A 65 -8.54 -3.04 6.36
CA ILE A 65 -8.38 -4.52 6.25
C ILE A 65 -9.57 -5.23 6.89
N LEU A 66 -9.95 -4.84 8.11
CA LEU A 66 -11.10 -5.42 8.83
C LEU A 66 -12.41 -5.18 8.08
N ALA A 67 -12.56 -4.02 7.42
CA ALA A 67 -13.69 -3.73 6.57
C ALA A 67 -13.74 -4.66 5.35
N ALA A 68 -12.62 -4.85 4.65
CA ALA A 68 -12.52 -5.74 3.50
C ALA A 68 -12.90 -7.19 3.88
N ARG A 69 -12.32 -7.71 4.96
CA ARG A 69 -12.61 -9.07 5.44
C ARG A 69 -14.06 -9.27 5.89
N ALA A 70 -14.75 -8.21 6.27
CA ALA A 70 -16.14 -8.27 6.68
C ALA A 70 -17.14 -8.30 5.50
N VAL A 71 -16.73 -7.85 4.29
CA VAL A 71 -17.67 -7.67 3.17
C VAL A 71 -17.32 -8.51 1.93
N CYS A 72 -16.07 -9.02 1.79
CA CYS A 72 -15.70 -9.87 0.67
C CYS A 72 -14.63 -10.91 1.04
N GLN A 73 -14.45 -11.91 0.15
CA GLN A 73 -13.41 -12.94 0.25
C GLN A 73 -12.28 -12.72 -0.77
N LEU A 74 -12.22 -11.54 -1.38
CA LEU A 74 -11.18 -11.22 -2.36
C LEU A 74 -9.80 -11.10 -1.68
N PRO A 75 -8.71 -11.39 -2.42
CA PRO A 75 -7.37 -11.09 -1.94
C PRO A 75 -7.23 -9.60 -1.59
N VAL A 76 -6.56 -9.32 -0.48
CA VAL A 76 -6.32 -7.96 0.03
C VAL A 76 -4.83 -7.66 0.06
N ILE A 77 -4.42 -6.65 -0.70
CA ILE A 77 -3.09 -6.05 -0.64
C ILE A 77 -3.20 -4.82 0.25
N ALA A 78 -2.43 -4.78 1.34
CA ALA A 78 -2.44 -3.68 2.31
C ALA A 78 -1.09 -2.95 2.27
N GLN A 79 -1.10 -1.70 1.82
CA GLN A 79 0.10 -0.89 1.64
C GLN A 79 0.08 0.36 2.50
N ILE A 80 1.21 0.65 3.09
CA ILE A 80 1.42 1.83 3.94
C ILE A 80 2.58 2.67 3.40
N THR A 81 2.55 3.97 3.66
CA THR A 81 3.62 4.89 3.26
C THR A 81 4.68 5.01 4.33
N LEU A 82 5.91 5.32 3.92
CA LEU A 82 7.01 5.67 4.80
C LEU A 82 7.37 7.15 4.67
N THR A 83 8.03 7.68 5.69
CA THR A 83 8.74 8.96 5.68
C THR A 83 10.18 8.77 5.16
N GLU A 84 10.94 9.86 5.03
CA GLU A 84 12.35 9.78 4.63
C GLU A 84 13.23 9.06 5.66
N GLU A 85 12.79 8.97 6.91
CA GLU A 85 13.43 8.22 7.99
C GLU A 85 13.16 6.70 7.91
N GLY A 86 12.35 6.25 6.94
CA GLY A 86 12.03 4.83 6.76
C GLY A 86 11.08 4.26 7.82
N ARG A 87 10.24 5.11 8.40
CA ARG A 87 9.16 4.76 9.34
C ARG A 87 7.82 5.30 8.84
N THR A 88 6.71 4.79 9.34
CA THR A 88 5.41 5.41 9.06
C THR A 88 5.29 6.78 9.72
N PRO A 89 4.38 7.67 9.27
CA PRO A 89 4.12 8.94 9.95
C PRO A 89 3.67 8.80 11.42
N ASP A 90 3.10 7.66 11.81
CA ASP A 90 2.76 7.29 13.19
C ASP A 90 3.84 6.45 13.88
N ASP A 91 5.08 6.52 13.37
CA ASP A 91 6.34 6.03 13.94
C ASP A 91 6.50 4.50 14.02
N TYR A 92 5.85 3.72 13.16
CA TYR A 92 6.12 2.27 13.04
C TYR A 92 7.30 2.01 12.11
N SER A 93 8.20 1.12 12.55
CA SER A 93 9.26 0.56 11.71
C SER A 93 8.71 -0.48 10.73
N PRO A 94 9.44 -0.82 9.65
CA PRO A 94 9.04 -1.88 8.73
C PRO A 94 8.78 -3.24 9.40
N GLU A 95 9.54 -3.57 10.44
CA GLU A 95 9.35 -4.79 11.23
C GLU A 95 8.03 -4.74 12.03
N GLU A 96 7.75 -3.63 12.69
CA GLU A 96 6.52 -3.43 13.45
C GLU A 96 5.28 -3.41 12.56
N ILE A 97 5.39 -2.88 11.32
CA ILE A 97 4.33 -2.95 10.30
C ILE A 97 3.97 -4.42 10.01
N VAL A 98 4.98 -5.26 9.71
CA VAL A 98 4.76 -6.68 9.43
C VAL A 98 4.12 -7.39 10.61
N GLN A 99 4.67 -7.21 11.82
CA GLN A 99 4.16 -7.85 13.03
C GLN A 99 2.69 -7.48 13.30
N THR A 100 2.38 -6.19 13.20
CA THR A 100 1.03 -5.69 13.47
C THR A 100 0.03 -6.15 12.40
N LEU A 101 0.34 -5.95 11.12
CA LEU A 101 -0.60 -6.24 10.04
C LEU A 101 -0.79 -7.74 9.80
N THR A 102 0.21 -8.58 10.08
CA THR A 102 0.06 -10.04 9.95
C THR A 102 -1.11 -10.56 10.78
N SER A 103 -1.31 -10.04 11.98
CA SER A 103 -2.41 -10.43 12.88
C SER A 103 -3.79 -9.96 12.40
N VAL A 104 -3.85 -8.91 11.60
CA VAL A 104 -5.10 -8.35 11.05
C VAL A 104 -5.59 -9.16 9.84
N GLY A 105 -4.69 -9.80 9.10
CA GLY A 105 -5.00 -10.82 8.11
C GLY A 105 -5.11 -10.36 6.65
N PRO A 106 -4.32 -9.41 6.13
CA PRO A 106 -4.20 -9.20 4.69
C PRO A 106 -3.48 -10.37 4.03
N ASP A 107 -3.60 -10.54 2.72
CA ASP A 107 -2.85 -11.56 1.96
C ASP A 107 -1.45 -11.06 1.62
N VAL A 108 -1.33 -9.78 1.32
CA VAL A 108 -0.08 -9.10 0.98
C VAL A 108 0.08 -7.86 1.85
N ILE A 109 1.29 -7.65 2.38
CA ILE A 109 1.67 -6.43 3.09
C ILE A 109 2.67 -5.68 2.20
N GLY A 110 2.59 -4.36 2.13
CA GLY A 110 3.50 -3.63 1.27
C GLY A 110 3.73 -2.18 1.62
N LEU A 111 4.63 -1.60 0.85
CA LEU A 111 5.03 -0.21 0.93
C LEU A 111 4.78 0.46 -0.42
N ASN A 112 4.18 1.67 -0.40
CA ASN A 112 3.94 2.42 -1.63
C ASN A 112 4.04 3.92 -1.43
N CYS A 113 4.23 4.64 -2.53
CA CYS A 113 4.20 6.11 -2.58
C CYS A 113 5.14 6.82 -1.59
N SER A 114 4.91 8.11 -1.39
CA SER A 114 5.53 9.07 -0.46
C SER A 114 7.05 9.24 -0.57
N VAL A 115 7.80 8.18 -0.76
CA VAL A 115 9.28 8.20 -0.81
C VAL A 115 9.82 7.56 -2.08
N GLY A 116 11.10 7.82 -2.37
CA GLY A 116 11.80 7.23 -3.50
C GLY A 116 12.05 5.73 -3.33
N SER A 117 12.44 5.09 -4.43
CA SER A 117 12.63 3.64 -4.52
C SER A 117 13.66 3.06 -3.55
N GLN A 118 14.67 3.85 -3.14
CA GLN A 118 15.69 3.36 -2.21
C GLN A 118 15.13 3.10 -0.82
N ILE A 119 14.29 4.01 -0.30
CA ILE A 119 13.68 3.85 1.05
C ILE A 119 12.70 2.67 1.05
N ILE A 120 11.92 2.51 -0.02
CA ILE A 120 11.04 1.34 -0.20
C ILE A 120 11.86 0.04 -0.23
N LEU A 121 12.97 0.01 -1.00
CA LEU A 121 13.86 -1.16 -1.07
C LEU A 121 14.42 -1.52 0.31
N ASP A 122 14.88 -0.52 1.08
CA ASP A 122 15.44 -0.75 2.41
C ASP A 122 14.34 -1.20 3.39
N GLY A 123 13.12 -0.68 3.26
CA GLY A 123 11.95 -1.18 3.98
C GLY A 123 11.65 -2.65 3.67
N ILE A 124 11.62 -3.04 2.39
CA ILE A 124 11.41 -4.44 1.97
C ILE A 124 12.48 -5.38 2.54
N LYS A 125 13.76 -4.99 2.50
CA LYS A 125 14.85 -5.78 3.09
C LYS A 125 14.67 -6.05 4.59
N ARG A 126 14.08 -5.10 5.31
CA ARG A 126 13.77 -5.22 6.74
C ARG A 126 12.52 -6.07 7.00
N MET A 127 11.53 -5.99 6.12
CA MET A 127 10.28 -6.75 6.24
C MET A 127 10.44 -8.23 5.87
N ALA A 128 11.21 -8.52 4.82
CA ALA A 128 11.28 -9.84 4.21
C ALA A 128 11.73 -10.97 5.17
N PRO A 129 12.74 -10.79 6.04
CA PRO A 129 13.20 -11.85 6.92
C PRO A 129 12.17 -12.33 7.97
N ILE A 130 11.16 -11.50 8.25
CA ILE A 130 10.17 -11.76 9.33
C ILE A 130 8.75 -11.90 8.78
N SER A 131 8.51 -11.61 7.51
CA SER A 131 7.17 -11.64 6.93
C SER A 131 6.74 -13.07 6.62
N LEU A 132 5.57 -13.45 7.13
CA LEU A 132 4.84 -14.67 6.74
C LEU A 132 3.84 -14.40 5.61
N LYS A 133 3.76 -13.16 5.13
CA LYS A 133 2.89 -12.71 4.05
C LYS A 133 3.71 -12.36 2.81
N TRP A 134 3.06 -12.41 1.65
CA TRP A 134 3.63 -11.85 0.43
C TRP A 134 3.92 -10.38 0.62
N LEU A 135 4.98 -9.86 -0.01
CA LEU A 135 5.35 -8.46 0.07
C LEU A 135 5.13 -7.75 -1.25
N SER A 136 4.64 -6.50 -1.18
CA SER A 136 4.53 -5.62 -2.35
C SER A 136 5.33 -4.33 -2.18
N ALA A 137 5.89 -3.84 -3.29
CA ALA A 137 6.68 -2.62 -3.35
C ALA A 137 6.28 -1.78 -4.56
N GLN A 138 5.74 -0.58 -4.33
CA GLN A 138 5.29 0.34 -5.38
C GLN A 138 5.82 1.76 -5.13
N PRO A 139 7.12 2.00 -5.38
CA PRO A 139 7.75 3.30 -5.16
C PRO A 139 7.31 4.34 -6.18
N ASN A 140 7.39 5.61 -5.78
CA ASN A 140 7.34 6.71 -6.73
C ASN A 140 8.59 6.73 -7.63
N ALA A 141 8.44 7.22 -8.86
CA ALA A 141 9.56 7.52 -9.76
C ALA A 141 10.34 8.80 -9.35
N GLY A 142 10.48 9.03 -8.05
CA GLY A 142 10.98 10.25 -7.44
C GLY A 142 9.91 11.33 -7.33
N PHE A 143 10.30 12.49 -6.77
CA PHE A 143 9.40 13.65 -6.72
C PHE A 143 9.35 14.33 -8.09
N SER A 144 8.14 14.68 -8.54
CA SER A 144 7.97 15.45 -9.76
C SER A 144 8.39 16.90 -9.55
N THR A 145 9.03 17.48 -10.55
CA THR A 145 9.34 18.92 -10.62
C THR A 145 8.53 19.53 -11.76
N TYR A 146 7.91 20.67 -11.54
CA TYR A 146 7.18 21.37 -12.58
C TYR A 146 8.17 22.19 -13.42
N VAL A 147 8.32 21.83 -14.69
CA VAL A 147 9.28 22.49 -15.62
C VAL A 147 8.59 22.67 -16.98
N GLY A 148 8.61 23.90 -17.49
CA GLY A 148 8.08 24.20 -18.82
C GLY A 148 6.63 23.77 -19.06
N GLY A 149 5.73 23.96 -18.07
CA GLY A 149 4.32 23.65 -18.20
C GLY A 149 3.93 22.18 -17.97
N ARG A 150 4.87 21.32 -17.56
CA ARG A 150 4.63 19.89 -17.30
C ARG A 150 5.35 19.39 -16.06
N PHE A 151 4.83 18.32 -15.45
CA PHE A 151 5.52 17.58 -14.40
C PHE A 151 6.57 16.64 -15.01
N VAL A 152 7.79 16.71 -14.47
CA VAL A 152 8.92 15.87 -14.89
C VAL A 152 9.36 15.07 -13.69
N TYR A 153 9.43 13.74 -13.84
CA TYR A 153 9.99 12.83 -12.86
C TYR A 153 11.48 12.62 -13.13
N ARG A 154 12.29 12.65 -12.08
CA ARG A 154 13.75 12.61 -12.21
C ARG A 154 14.35 11.21 -12.29
N SER A 155 13.59 10.18 -11.90
CA SER A 155 14.07 8.79 -11.95
C SER A 155 13.90 8.25 -13.37
N PRO A 156 14.98 7.94 -14.09
CA PRO A 156 14.89 7.38 -15.44
C PRO A 156 14.40 5.92 -15.39
N SER A 157 13.81 5.45 -16.48
CA SER A 157 13.18 4.13 -16.57
C SER A 157 14.15 2.96 -16.27
N ASN A 158 15.41 3.07 -16.72
CA ASN A 158 16.44 2.06 -16.42
C ASN A 158 16.78 1.98 -14.93
N TYR A 159 16.80 3.11 -14.23
CA TYR A 159 16.98 3.14 -12.78
C TYR A 159 15.78 2.45 -12.09
N MET A 160 14.55 2.80 -12.46
CA MET A 160 13.35 2.16 -11.90
C MET A 160 13.32 0.66 -12.16
N ALA A 161 13.69 0.22 -13.37
CA ALA A 161 13.80 -1.20 -13.69
C ALA A 161 14.87 -1.92 -12.84
N SER A 162 16.00 -1.31 -12.58
CA SER A 162 17.03 -1.89 -11.69
C SER A 162 16.56 -1.94 -10.24
N GLN A 163 15.87 -0.91 -9.75
CA GLN A 163 15.29 -0.92 -8.41
C GLN A 163 14.21 -2.00 -8.25
N ALA A 164 13.34 -2.17 -9.24
CA ALA A 164 12.32 -3.24 -9.25
C ALA A 164 12.98 -4.63 -9.12
N LYS A 165 14.07 -4.88 -9.86
CA LYS A 165 14.85 -6.12 -9.76
C LYS A 165 15.40 -6.33 -8.36
N LEU A 166 16.02 -5.31 -7.77
CA LEU A 166 16.54 -5.37 -6.40
C LEU A 166 15.45 -5.62 -5.36
N MET A 167 14.25 -5.05 -5.53
CA MET A 167 13.11 -5.30 -4.65
C MET A 167 12.67 -6.77 -4.72
N ILE A 168 12.60 -7.36 -5.91
CA ILE A 168 12.28 -8.79 -6.10
C ILE A 168 13.36 -9.65 -5.43
N GLU A 169 14.64 -9.38 -5.67
CA GLU A 169 15.77 -10.10 -5.07
C GLU A 169 15.78 -9.97 -3.53
N SER A 170 15.21 -8.90 -3.00
CA SER A 170 15.07 -8.64 -1.55
C SER A 170 13.81 -9.23 -0.92
N GLY A 171 12.94 -9.91 -1.70
CA GLY A 171 11.77 -10.61 -1.19
C GLY A 171 10.42 -10.01 -1.55
N ALA A 172 10.35 -8.92 -2.33
CA ALA A 172 9.08 -8.45 -2.86
C ALA A 172 8.53 -9.43 -3.91
N THR A 173 7.25 -9.75 -3.80
CA THR A 173 6.54 -10.66 -4.74
C THR A 173 5.77 -9.88 -5.79
N ILE A 174 5.33 -8.68 -5.43
CA ILE A 174 4.60 -7.75 -6.31
C ILE A 174 5.38 -6.45 -6.37
N VAL A 175 5.67 -5.99 -7.58
CA VAL A 175 6.38 -4.73 -7.83
C VAL A 175 5.63 -3.93 -8.89
N GLY A 176 5.52 -2.62 -8.68
CA GLY A 176 4.84 -1.71 -9.59
C GLY A 176 5.39 -0.29 -9.56
#